data_20aa9b271fb758013f128c113ccb0c0f
#
_entry.id   20aa9b271fb758013f128c113ccb0c0f
#
_cell.length_a   1.000
_cell.length_b   1.000
_cell.length_c   1.000
_cell.angle_alpha   90.00
_cell.angle_beta   90.00
_cell.angle_gamma   90.00
#
_symmetry.space_group_name_H-M   'P 1'
#
loop_
_entity.id
_entity.type
_entity.pdbx_description
1 polymer ?
#
loop_
_entity_poly.entity_id
_entity_poly.type
_entity_poly.pdbx_seq_one_letter_code
_entity_poly.pdbx_strand_id
1 'polypeptide(L)'
;MCRAIVVGIAHNNYLIDPEKKNIYNHVKKKQFNLQKKLAKQLANDVGINAKRTCSIDDIKKIEKYLSIYQILIVSSKNDFEFVYCGEAKDKKIVLFHHNDHYDYIKSLPAFFNEKKFCFICFQPYQNDFFHKCIKICKLCERKTCKEEVIKKCDNCKNRCLNDLCLLIHQEKVCPKYVKCPTCGRNQGKIHVCEGRWCLNCSKSVNMEHKCFILTQEEREKSKKRTVAGEIKNHIKVYIFFDYESMNVDGLHIPNLIIADKMCFDCIDRWKVNEVRETCESNCGIFNFNNNDEFCYWLLEQKNYTGFAHNLKAYDGIFIMKYIVDNPLPTDSLPKIVLNGLKLMSIEFEKIKLIDSHNFIPMPLSKFPKTFGFTELHKGYFPHHFNTPENQHKIFDSYPSIEYYGDKFMSVKDRNDFLNWHAKQNGIFNFNEELYKYCLSDVEILRNGCLSYRKIFLEISKKNNIGIDPFLNCVTLPSACHLIYR
;
A
#
# COMPACT_ATOMS: atom_id res chain seq x y z
N MET A 1 -35.13 5.48 -10.24
CA MET A 1 -35.12 4.05 -9.86
C MET A 1 -35.02 3.13 -11.09
N CYS A 2 -35.94 3.08 -12.05
CA CYS A 2 -35.88 2.14 -13.19
C CYS A 2 -34.56 2.16 -13.98
N ARG A 3 -33.90 3.33 -14.10
CA ARG A 3 -32.56 3.41 -14.72
C ARG A 3 -31.49 2.63 -13.94
N ALA A 4 -31.48 2.72 -12.62
CA ALA A 4 -30.53 1.99 -11.78
C ALA A 4 -30.80 0.47 -11.85
N ILE A 5 -32.06 0.06 -11.87
CA ILE A 5 -32.45 -1.36 -12.02
C ILE A 5 -31.99 -1.92 -13.36
N VAL A 6 -32.18 -1.19 -14.46
CA VAL A 6 -31.72 -1.61 -15.79
C VAL A 6 -30.20 -1.78 -15.86
N VAL A 7 -29.45 -0.90 -15.20
CA VAL A 7 -27.97 -1.06 -15.06
C VAL A 7 -27.65 -2.32 -14.28
N GLY A 8 -28.39 -2.60 -13.19
CA GLY A 8 -28.22 -3.81 -12.40
C GLY A 8 -28.51 -5.10 -13.18
N ILE A 9 -29.57 -5.12 -13.98
CA ILE A 9 -29.89 -6.25 -14.89
C ILE A 9 -28.75 -6.47 -15.90
N ALA A 10 -28.31 -5.41 -16.56
CA ALA A 10 -27.23 -5.50 -17.55
C ALA A 10 -25.91 -5.97 -16.92
N HIS A 11 -25.61 -5.55 -15.69
CA HIS A 11 -24.44 -6.02 -14.95
C HIS A 11 -24.52 -7.50 -14.57
N ASN A 12 -25.67 -7.95 -14.04
CA ASN A 12 -25.87 -9.37 -13.73
C ASN A 12 -25.75 -10.26 -14.99
N ASN A 13 -26.29 -9.78 -16.14
CA ASN A 13 -26.15 -10.51 -17.40
C ASN A 13 -24.70 -10.58 -17.87
N TYR A 14 -23.91 -9.50 -17.68
CA TYR A 14 -22.47 -9.49 -17.98
C TYR A 14 -21.67 -10.44 -17.07
N LEU A 15 -22.03 -10.55 -15.78
CA LEU A 15 -21.35 -11.48 -14.85
C LEU A 15 -21.55 -12.95 -15.23
N ILE A 16 -22.67 -13.28 -15.88
CA ILE A 16 -22.98 -14.65 -16.35
C ILE A 16 -22.38 -14.89 -17.73
N ASP A 17 -22.40 -13.90 -18.59
CA ASP A 17 -21.98 -13.99 -19.98
C ASP A 17 -21.05 -12.81 -20.32
N PRO A 18 -19.73 -13.03 -20.34
CA PRO A 18 -18.73 -12.00 -20.62
C PRO A 18 -18.89 -11.28 -21.98
N GLU A 19 -19.52 -11.92 -22.98
CA GLU A 19 -19.77 -11.30 -24.29
C GLU A 19 -20.73 -10.11 -24.20
N LYS A 20 -21.58 -10.08 -23.18
CA LYS A 20 -22.51 -8.96 -22.91
C LYS A 20 -21.86 -7.71 -22.29
N LYS A 21 -20.51 -7.69 -22.18
CA LYS A 21 -19.75 -6.55 -21.65
C LYS A 21 -20.05 -5.24 -22.40
N ASN A 22 -20.16 -5.31 -23.72
CA ASN A 22 -20.45 -4.14 -24.54
C ASN A 22 -21.85 -3.57 -24.24
N ILE A 23 -22.86 -4.44 -24.09
CA ILE A 23 -24.22 -4.05 -23.74
C ILE A 23 -24.22 -3.37 -22.36
N TYR A 24 -23.57 -3.99 -21.37
CA TYR A 24 -23.43 -3.40 -20.03
C TYR A 24 -22.78 -2.01 -20.07
N ASN A 25 -21.67 -1.85 -20.82
CA ASN A 25 -20.97 -0.57 -20.96
C ASN A 25 -21.84 0.52 -21.60
N HIS A 26 -22.68 0.16 -22.58
CA HIS A 26 -23.62 1.10 -23.19
C HIS A 26 -24.76 1.49 -22.23
N VAL A 27 -25.31 0.53 -21.50
CA VAL A 27 -26.38 0.78 -20.52
C VAL A 27 -25.87 1.60 -19.34
N LYS A 28 -24.63 1.37 -18.87
CA LYS A 28 -24.02 2.10 -17.75
C LYS A 28 -23.82 3.59 -18.03
N LYS A 29 -23.52 3.99 -19.27
CA LYS A 29 -23.23 5.39 -19.62
C LYS A 29 -24.52 6.20 -19.71
N LYS A 30 -24.70 7.21 -18.83
CA LYS A 30 -25.89 8.09 -18.75
C LYS A 30 -26.16 8.86 -20.05
N GLN A 31 -25.14 9.11 -20.86
CA GLN A 31 -25.20 9.83 -22.13
C GLN A 31 -25.82 9.02 -23.28
N PHE A 32 -25.94 7.69 -23.15
CA PHE A 32 -26.54 6.85 -24.18
C PHE A 32 -28.07 6.69 -23.98
N ASN A 33 -28.83 6.81 -25.06
CA ASN A 33 -30.28 6.69 -25.03
C ASN A 33 -30.79 5.29 -24.66
N LEU A 34 -29.95 4.25 -24.74
CA LEU A 34 -30.31 2.87 -24.44
C LEU A 34 -30.80 2.69 -23.00
N GLN A 35 -30.07 3.24 -22.00
CA GLN A 35 -30.48 3.18 -20.60
C GLN A 35 -31.88 3.83 -20.40
N LYS A 36 -32.10 4.99 -21.03
CA LYS A 36 -33.38 5.72 -20.94
C LYS A 36 -34.50 4.97 -21.60
N LYS A 37 -34.24 4.34 -22.76
CA LYS A 37 -35.22 3.52 -23.50
C LYS A 37 -35.67 2.31 -22.68
N LEU A 38 -34.72 1.53 -22.19
CA LEU A 38 -34.96 0.34 -21.37
C LEU A 38 -35.67 0.68 -20.04
N ALA A 39 -35.27 1.79 -19.40
CA ALA A 39 -35.93 2.23 -18.17
C ALA A 39 -37.40 2.68 -18.39
N LYS A 40 -37.68 3.31 -19.52
CA LYS A 40 -39.09 3.65 -19.92
C LYS A 40 -39.90 2.39 -20.23
N GLN A 41 -39.31 1.45 -20.92
CA GLN A 41 -39.93 0.17 -21.21
C GLN A 41 -40.29 -0.56 -19.92
N LEU A 42 -39.35 -0.73 -18.99
CA LEU A 42 -39.60 -1.35 -17.69
C LEU A 42 -40.72 -0.64 -16.91
N ALA A 43 -40.73 0.70 -16.91
CA ALA A 43 -41.76 1.47 -16.22
C ALA A 43 -43.15 1.24 -16.84
N ASN A 44 -43.25 1.17 -18.18
CA ASN A 44 -44.48 0.90 -18.90
C ASN A 44 -45.00 -0.53 -18.66
N ASP A 45 -44.08 -1.53 -18.73
CA ASP A 45 -44.41 -2.95 -18.56
C ASP A 45 -44.98 -3.24 -17.16
N VAL A 46 -44.53 -2.47 -16.15
CA VAL A 46 -44.96 -2.62 -14.75
C VAL A 46 -46.14 -1.64 -14.41
N GLY A 47 -46.49 -0.73 -15.30
CA GLY A 47 -47.52 0.26 -15.07
C GLY A 47 -47.18 1.35 -14.07
N ILE A 48 -45.90 1.80 -14.07
CA ILE A 48 -45.40 2.83 -13.15
C ILE A 48 -45.27 4.17 -13.87
N ASN A 49 -45.83 5.23 -13.27
CA ASN A 49 -45.65 6.57 -13.78
C ASN A 49 -44.24 7.09 -13.54
N ALA A 50 -43.45 7.18 -14.61
CA ALA A 50 -42.04 7.60 -14.56
C ALA A 50 -41.80 9.06 -14.11
N LYS A 51 -42.87 9.87 -13.97
CA LYS A 51 -42.79 11.31 -13.59
C LYS A 51 -42.97 11.56 -12.10
N ARG A 52 -43.37 10.56 -11.30
CA ARG A 52 -43.49 10.69 -9.85
C ARG A 52 -42.38 10.01 -9.09
N THR A 53 -42.22 10.39 -7.83
CA THR A 53 -41.33 9.68 -6.88
C THR A 53 -41.83 8.24 -6.71
N CYS A 54 -40.89 7.31 -6.70
CA CYS A 54 -41.15 5.87 -6.64
C CYS A 54 -41.46 5.44 -5.21
N SER A 55 -42.60 4.77 -5.01
CA SER A 55 -42.99 4.23 -3.71
C SER A 55 -42.50 2.79 -3.49
N ILE A 56 -42.60 2.30 -2.25
CA ILE A 56 -42.27 0.89 -1.93
C ILE A 56 -43.19 -0.07 -2.72
N ASP A 57 -44.44 0.31 -2.97
CA ASP A 57 -45.37 -0.53 -3.76
C ASP A 57 -44.96 -0.61 -5.24
N ASP A 58 -44.39 0.44 -5.79
CA ASP A 58 -43.78 0.39 -7.13
C ASP A 58 -42.59 -0.56 -7.18
N ILE A 59 -41.78 -0.60 -6.11
CA ILE A 59 -40.64 -1.54 -5.98
C ILE A 59 -41.15 -2.98 -5.96
N LYS A 60 -42.20 -3.28 -5.17
CA LYS A 60 -42.81 -4.62 -5.12
C LYS A 60 -43.38 -5.05 -6.47
N LYS A 61 -44.02 -4.13 -7.23
CA LYS A 61 -44.49 -4.43 -8.59
C LYS A 61 -43.33 -4.78 -9.53
N ILE A 62 -42.25 -4.02 -9.49
CA ILE A 62 -41.05 -4.31 -10.30
C ILE A 62 -40.42 -5.66 -9.89
N GLU A 63 -40.32 -5.94 -8.62
CA GLU A 63 -39.74 -7.21 -8.14
C GLU A 63 -40.57 -8.42 -8.55
N LYS A 64 -41.92 -8.28 -8.52
CA LYS A 64 -42.84 -9.30 -9.03
C LYS A 64 -42.66 -9.54 -10.53
N TYR A 65 -42.49 -8.47 -11.31
CA TYR A 65 -42.22 -8.55 -12.75
C TYR A 65 -40.85 -9.17 -13.05
N LEU A 66 -39.83 -8.75 -12.28
CA LEU A 66 -38.46 -9.29 -12.37
C LEU A 66 -38.26 -10.50 -11.46
N SER A 67 -39.06 -11.54 -11.62
CA SER A 67 -39.23 -12.68 -10.72
C SER A 67 -37.91 -13.41 -10.32
N ILE A 68 -36.86 -13.30 -11.13
CA ILE A 68 -35.53 -13.93 -10.88
C ILE A 68 -34.56 -13.05 -10.07
N TYR A 69 -34.94 -11.78 -9.79
CA TYR A 69 -34.10 -10.83 -9.07
C TYR A 69 -34.67 -10.52 -7.69
N GLN A 70 -33.80 -10.45 -6.70
CA GLN A 70 -34.05 -9.83 -5.41
C GLN A 70 -33.65 -8.36 -5.47
N ILE A 71 -34.55 -7.43 -5.11
CA ILE A 71 -34.22 -6.02 -5.00
C ILE A 71 -33.87 -5.69 -3.54
N LEU A 72 -32.74 -5.02 -3.34
CA LEU A 72 -32.28 -4.54 -2.05
C LEU A 72 -32.05 -3.04 -2.14
N ILE A 73 -32.44 -2.27 -1.12
CA ILE A 73 -32.28 -0.81 -1.10
C ILE A 73 -31.58 -0.39 0.18
N VAL A 74 -30.44 0.29 0.03
CA VAL A 74 -29.71 0.98 1.10
C VAL A 74 -30.03 2.47 1.04
N SER A 75 -30.27 3.12 2.17
CA SER A 75 -30.63 4.54 2.21
C SER A 75 -29.65 5.36 3.04
N SER A 76 -29.20 6.49 2.48
CA SER A 76 -28.42 7.48 3.22
C SER A 76 -29.21 8.21 4.31
N LYS A 77 -30.55 8.26 4.18
CA LYS A 77 -31.44 8.86 5.18
C LYS A 77 -31.59 7.99 6.44
N ASN A 78 -31.18 6.72 6.36
CA ASN A 78 -31.30 5.73 7.42
C ASN A 78 -29.92 5.15 7.74
N ASP A 79 -28.92 5.97 7.93
CA ASP A 79 -27.55 5.58 8.32
C ASP A 79 -26.97 4.42 7.50
N PHE A 80 -27.25 4.42 6.19
CA PHE A 80 -26.84 3.36 5.25
C PHE A 80 -27.40 1.96 5.57
N GLU A 81 -28.53 1.89 6.28
CA GLU A 81 -29.23 0.63 6.51
C GLU A 81 -30.06 0.19 5.28
N PHE A 82 -30.39 -1.10 5.25
CA PHE A 82 -31.28 -1.68 4.25
C PHE A 82 -32.75 -1.35 4.57
N VAL A 83 -33.31 -0.40 3.86
CA VAL A 83 -34.73 0.04 4.03
C VAL A 83 -35.69 -0.87 3.28
N TYR A 84 -35.21 -1.64 2.32
CA TYR A 84 -36.00 -2.63 1.61
C TYR A 84 -35.17 -3.87 1.29
N CYS A 85 -35.72 -5.05 1.62
CA CYS A 85 -35.17 -6.34 1.29
C CYS A 85 -36.29 -7.19 0.68
N GLY A 86 -36.27 -7.34 -0.62
CA GLY A 86 -37.24 -8.18 -1.34
C GLY A 86 -37.05 -9.68 -1.04
N GLU A 87 -37.87 -10.51 -1.66
CA GLU A 87 -37.79 -11.95 -1.51
C GLU A 87 -36.43 -12.50 -1.94
N ALA A 88 -35.86 -13.43 -1.18
CA ALA A 88 -34.53 -13.98 -1.42
C ALA A 88 -34.47 -14.72 -2.77
N LYS A 89 -33.62 -14.25 -3.68
CA LYS A 89 -33.32 -14.84 -4.99
C LYS A 89 -31.80 -14.91 -5.18
N ASP A 90 -31.36 -15.73 -6.13
CA ASP A 90 -29.93 -15.89 -6.41
C ASP A 90 -29.32 -14.59 -6.99
N LYS A 91 -30.04 -13.98 -7.95
CA LYS A 91 -29.61 -12.72 -8.57
C LYS A 91 -30.08 -11.51 -7.75
N LYS A 92 -29.17 -10.60 -7.47
CA LYS A 92 -29.47 -9.42 -6.65
C LYS A 92 -29.23 -8.13 -7.41
N ILE A 93 -30.14 -7.18 -7.22
CA ILE A 93 -30.00 -5.79 -7.67
C ILE A 93 -30.01 -4.92 -6.41
N VAL A 94 -28.87 -4.31 -6.11
CA VAL A 94 -28.73 -3.45 -4.95
C VAL A 94 -28.76 -2.00 -5.39
N LEU A 95 -29.63 -1.20 -4.77
CA LEU A 95 -29.81 0.20 -5.05
C LEU A 95 -29.42 1.05 -3.86
N PHE A 96 -28.81 2.19 -4.12
CA PHE A 96 -28.52 3.23 -3.15
C PHE A 96 -29.52 4.37 -3.32
N HIS A 97 -30.28 4.65 -2.28
CA HIS A 97 -31.23 5.77 -2.23
C HIS A 97 -30.61 6.96 -1.51
N HIS A 98 -30.40 8.05 -2.21
CA HIS A 98 -29.89 9.32 -1.66
C HIS A 98 -30.51 10.50 -2.42
N ASN A 99 -30.78 11.59 -1.70
CA ASN A 99 -31.34 12.83 -2.29
C ASN A 99 -32.51 12.59 -3.28
N ASP A 100 -33.43 11.71 -2.91
CA ASP A 100 -34.56 11.24 -3.73
C ASP A 100 -34.18 10.61 -5.08
N HIS A 101 -32.93 10.18 -5.19
CA HIS A 101 -32.38 9.50 -6.35
C HIS A 101 -31.99 8.06 -6.00
N TYR A 102 -31.92 7.19 -7.04
CA TYR A 102 -31.49 5.80 -6.91
C TYR A 102 -30.32 5.54 -7.83
N ASP A 103 -29.20 5.10 -7.26
CA ASP A 103 -28.06 4.60 -8.00
C ASP A 103 -27.91 3.08 -7.82
N TYR A 104 -27.27 2.42 -8.79
CA TYR A 104 -26.97 1.00 -8.70
C TYR A 104 -25.65 0.76 -7.98
N ILE A 105 -25.65 -0.06 -6.94
CA ILE A 105 -24.44 -0.51 -6.25
C ILE A 105 -23.89 -1.74 -6.96
N LYS A 106 -22.72 -1.60 -7.57
CA LYS A 106 -22.05 -2.69 -8.27
C LYS A 106 -21.47 -3.73 -7.31
N SER A 107 -20.95 -3.30 -6.17
CA SER A 107 -20.28 -4.14 -5.16
C SER A 107 -20.57 -3.60 -3.77
N LEU A 108 -21.27 -4.37 -2.94
CA LEU A 108 -21.54 -4.01 -1.55
C LEU A 108 -20.27 -3.93 -0.69
N PRO A 109 -19.31 -4.86 -0.81
CA PRO A 109 -18.05 -4.71 -0.09
C PRO A 109 -17.35 -3.38 -0.38
N ALA A 110 -17.21 -3.02 -1.66
CA ALA A 110 -16.61 -1.75 -2.06
C ALA A 110 -17.42 -0.53 -1.60
N PHE A 111 -18.74 -0.61 -1.61
CA PHE A 111 -19.63 0.48 -1.14
C PHE A 111 -19.44 0.77 0.36
N PHE A 112 -19.23 -0.26 1.18
CA PHE A 112 -18.98 -0.13 2.61
C PHE A 112 -17.49 -0.05 2.98
N ASN A 113 -16.61 0.06 1.99
CA ASN A 113 -15.15 0.07 2.19
C ASN A 113 -14.63 -1.15 2.95
N GLU A 114 -15.19 -2.34 2.65
CA GLU A 114 -14.88 -3.61 3.29
C GLU A 114 -14.53 -4.68 2.27
N LYS A 115 -13.86 -5.77 2.69
CA LYS A 115 -13.46 -6.84 1.76
C LYS A 115 -14.60 -7.75 1.36
N LYS A 116 -15.55 -7.98 2.27
CA LYS A 116 -16.64 -8.93 2.10
C LYS A 116 -17.96 -8.39 2.66
N PHE A 117 -19.08 -8.98 2.22
CA PHE A 117 -20.42 -8.65 2.70
C PHE A 117 -21.24 -9.91 2.95
N CYS A 118 -21.91 -9.98 4.10
CA CYS A 118 -22.77 -11.11 4.46
C CYS A 118 -24.22 -10.82 4.13
N PHE A 119 -24.79 -11.48 3.13
CA PHE A 119 -26.21 -11.39 2.78
C PHE A 119 -27.17 -12.07 3.76
N ILE A 120 -26.66 -12.68 4.81
CA ILE A 120 -27.47 -13.32 5.86
C ILE A 120 -27.77 -12.34 6.98
N CYS A 121 -26.74 -11.65 7.52
CA CYS A 121 -26.90 -10.65 8.56
C CYS A 121 -26.90 -9.21 8.01
N PHE A 122 -26.66 -9.01 6.73
CA PHE A 122 -26.56 -7.70 6.07
C PHE A 122 -25.46 -6.81 6.66
N GLN A 123 -24.32 -7.40 7.06
CA GLN A 123 -23.19 -6.67 7.58
C GLN A 123 -21.95 -6.84 6.71
N PRO A 124 -21.22 -5.74 6.44
CA PRO A 124 -19.90 -5.80 5.83
C PRO A 124 -18.87 -6.37 6.81
N TYR A 125 -17.81 -7.02 6.30
CA TYR A 125 -16.77 -7.60 7.14
C TYR A 125 -15.45 -7.80 6.40
N GLN A 126 -14.33 -7.81 7.15
CA GLN A 126 -12.98 -7.92 6.58
C GLN A 126 -12.56 -9.37 6.32
N ASN A 127 -12.89 -10.28 7.23
CA ASN A 127 -12.36 -11.64 7.24
C ASN A 127 -13.40 -12.65 7.74
N ASP A 128 -13.52 -13.79 7.06
CA ASP A 128 -14.43 -14.88 7.42
C ASP A 128 -14.15 -15.44 8.80
N PHE A 129 -12.90 -15.43 9.25
CA PHE A 129 -12.50 -15.94 10.56
C PHE A 129 -13.12 -15.13 11.72
N PHE A 130 -13.27 -13.82 11.55
CA PHE A 130 -13.83 -12.93 12.56
C PHE A 130 -15.32 -12.65 12.38
N HIS A 131 -15.88 -12.99 11.20
CA HIS A 131 -17.29 -12.77 10.94
C HIS A 131 -18.17 -13.80 11.68
N LYS A 132 -18.77 -13.38 12.81
CA LYS A 132 -19.76 -14.17 13.55
C LYS A 132 -21.16 -13.76 13.09
N CYS A 133 -21.69 -14.45 12.08
CA CYS A 133 -23.04 -14.15 11.63
C CYS A 133 -24.09 -14.46 12.70
N ILE A 134 -24.72 -13.43 13.23
CA ILE A 134 -25.69 -13.54 14.33
C ILE A 134 -26.98 -14.29 13.96
N LYS A 135 -27.26 -14.41 12.67
CA LYS A 135 -28.46 -15.10 12.16
C LYS A 135 -28.25 -16.58 11.82
N ILE A 136 -27.04 -17.12 12.11
CA ILE A 136 -26.74 -18.55 11.89
C ILE A 136 -26.51 -19.21 13.25
N CYS A 137 -27.20 -20.33 13.46
CA CYS A 137 -26.96 -21.18 14.60
C CYS A 137 -25.55 -21.80 14.53
N LYS A 138 -24.71 -21.55 15.52
CA LYS A 138 -23.33 -22.08 15.58
C LYS A 138 -23.25 -23.59 15.74
N LEU A 139 -24.36 -24.21 16.15
CA LEU A 139 -24.43 -25.64 16.45
C LEU A 139 -24.88 -26.47 15.25
N CYS A 140 -25.73 -25.93 14.36
CA CYS A 140 -26.25 -26.65 13.18
C CYS A 140 -26.09 -25.89 11.87
N GLU A 141 -25.48 -24.71 11.89
CA GLU A 141 -25.23 -23.83 10.71
C GLU A 141 -26.49 -23.43 9.92
N ARG A 142 -27.69 -23.50 10.52
CA ARG A 142 -28.96 -23.09 9.90
C ARG A 142 -29.37 -21.66 10.29
N LYS A 143 -30.06 -20.99 9.34
CA LYS A 143 -30.58 -19.62 9.53
C LYS A 143 -31.76 -19.51 10.50
N THR A 144 -32.54 -20.57 10.62
CA THR A 144 -33.81 -20.60 11.37
C THR A 144 -33.78 -21.66 12.46
N CYS A 145 -32.83 -21.58 13.37
CA CYS A 145 -32.79 -22.48 14.50
C CYS A 145 -33.42 -21.78 15.72
N LYS A 146 -34.60 -22.25 16.13
CA LYS A 146 -35.32 -21.72 17.32
C LYS A 146 -35.01 -22.58 18.54
N GLU A 147 -34.94 -21.96 19.69
CA GLU A 147 -34.81 -22.65 20.96
C GLU A 147 -36.18 -23.23 21.36
N GLU A 148 -36.24 -24.58 21.53
CA GLU A 148 -37.43 -25.29 21.95
C GLU A 148 -37.08 -26.16 23.16
N VAL A 149 -36.45 -27.30 22.96
CA VAL A 149 -35.99 -28.19 24.02
C VAL A 149 -34.49 -28.41 23.84
N ILE A 150 -33.72 -27.92 24.81
CA ILE A 150 -32.26 -28.04 24.79
C ILE A 150 -31.85 -29.51 24.95
N LYS A 151 -31.20 -30.07 23.95
CA LYS A 151 -30.62 -31.42 23.96
C LYS A 151 -29.10 -31.40 23.91
N LYS A 152 -28.48 -32.29 24.66
CA LYS A 152 -27.04 -32.42 24.76
C LYS A 152 -26.50 -33.43 23.72
N CYS A 153 -25.52 -33.01 22.93
CA CYS A 153 -24.83 -33.94 22.04
C CYS A 153 -23.93 -34.90 22.84
N ASP A 154 -24.10 -36.19 22.68
CA ASP A 154 -23.33 -37.20 23.42
C ASP A 154 -21.85 -37.19 23.06
N ASN A 155 -21.53 -36.89 21.81
CA ASN A 155 -20.15 -36.90 21.31
C ASN A 155 -19.32 -35.67 21.83
N CYS A 156 -19.86 -34.45 21.70
CA CYS A 156 -19.10 -33.25 22.05
C CYS A 156 -19.63 -32.49 23.28
N LYS A 157 -20.74 -32.94 23.85
CA LYS A 157 -21.43 -32.37 25.04
C LYS A 157 -21.97 -30.93 24.85
N ASN A 158 -21.99 -30.41 23.60
CA ASN A 158 -22.63 -29.14 23.32
C ASN A 158 -24.16 -29.22 23.49
N ARG A 159 -24.77 -28.10 23.89
CA ARG A 159 -26.22 -27.97 24.09
C ARG A 159 -26.86 -27.50 22.80
N CYS A 160 -27.55 -28.38 22.10
CA CYS A 160 -28.29 -28.06 20.86
C CYS A 160 -29.68 -27.53 21.17
N LEU A 161 -30.21 -26.59 20.40
CA LEU A 161 -31.41 -25.82 20.68
C LEU A 161 -32.73 -26.58 20.45
N ASN A 162 -32.73 -27.70 19.74
CA ASN A 162 -33.84 -28.59 19.50
C ASN A 162 -33.35 -29.90 18.83
N ASP A 163 -34.26 -30.86 18.66
CA ASP A 163 -33.94 -32.21 18.06
C ASP A 163 -33.30 -32.12 16.69
N LEU A 164 -33.87 -31.27 15.81
CA LEU A 164 -33.33 -31.08 14.47
C LEU A 164 -31.96 -30.38 14.48
N CYS A 165 -31.74 -29.48 15.45
CA CYS A 165 -30.45 -28.87 15.68
C CYS A 165 -29.40 -29.91 16.10
N LEU A 166 -29.78 -30.85 16.99
CA LEU A 166 -28.91 -31.93 17.44
C LEU A 166 -28.56 -32.86 16.28
N LEU A 167 -29.53 -33.28 15.50
CA LEU A 167 -29.34 -34.19 14.37
C LEU A 167 -28.37 -33.63 13.34
N ILE A 168 -28.61 -32.40 12.89
CA ILE A 168 -27.72 -31.72 11.90
C ILE A 168 -26.34 -31.43 12.52
N HIS A 169 -26.30 -31.10 13.81
CA HIS A 169 -25.04 -30.93 14.51
C HIS A 169 -24.20 -32.23 14.49
N GLN A 170 -24.82 -33.33 14.80
CA GLN A 170 -24.16 -34.66 14.81
C GLN A 170 -23.66 -35.06 13.43
N GLU A 171 -24.42 -34.80 12.38
CA GLU A 171 -24.05 -35.19 11.00
C GLU A 171 -22.98 -34.27 10.40
N LYS A 172 -23.10 -32.96 10.54
CA LYS A 172 -22.32 -32.00 9.77
C LYS A 172 -21.28 -31.21 10.57
N VAL A 173 -21.55 -30.92 11.83
CA VAL A 173 -20.73 -30.00 12.64
C VAL A 173 -19.89 -30.76 13.65
N CYS A 174 -20.50 -31.68 14.39
CA CYS A 174 -19.80 -32.45 15.41
C CYS A 174 -18.59 -33.21 14.89
N PRO A 175 -18.62 -33.85 13.70
CA PRO A 175 -17.48 -34.55 13.14
C PRO A 175 -16.30 -33.66 12.76
N LYS A 176 -16.52 -32.35 12.64
CA LYS A 176 -15.44 -31.39 12.38
C LYS A 176 -14.55 -31.17 13.61
N TYR A 177 -15.02 -31.54 14.81
CA TYR A 177 -14.34 -31.29 16.08
C TYR A 177 -14.03 -32.62 16.77
N VAL A 178 -12.76 -32.87 17.01
CA VAL A 178 -12.29 -34.03 17.77
C VAL A 178 -12.02 -33.60 19.20
N LYS A 179 -12.55 -34.34 20.17
CA LYS A 179 -12.26 -34.11 21.57
C LYS A 179 -10.84 -34.62 21.89
N CYS A 180 -10.00 -33.74 22.40
CA CYS A 180 -8.65 -34.13 22.80
C CYS A 180 -8.71 -35.12 23.99
N PRO A 181 -8.11 -36.30 23.90
CA PRO A 181 -8.13 -37.27 25.00
C PRO A 181 -7.37 -36.76 26.23
N THR A 182 -6.37 -35.93 26.06
CA THR A 182 -5.52 -35.42 27.13
C THR A 182 -6.14 -34.25 27.87
N CYS A 183 -6.63 -33.19 27.19
CA CYS A 183 -7.14 -31.98 27.81
C CYS A 183 -8.68 -31.87 27.83
N GLY A 184 -9.40 -32.79 27.19
CA GLY A 184 -10.86 -32.79 27.10
C GLY A 184 -11.50 -31.68 26.30
N ARG A 185 -10.73 -30.74 25.70
CA ARG A 185 -11.25 -29.62 24.90
C ARG A 185 -11.65 -30.09 23.51
N ASN A 186 -12.75 -29.55 22.98
CA ASN A 186 -13.13 -29.72 21.59
C ASN A 186 -12.23 -28.87 20.70
N GLN A 187 -11.49 -29.49 19.82
CA GLN A 187 -10.52 -28.81 18.93
C GLN A 187 -10.69 -29.31 17.49
N GLY A 188 -10.23 -28.54 16.51
CA GLY A 188 -10.11 -29.01 15.15
C GLY A 188 -9.09 -30.17 15.03
N LYS A 189 -8.99 -30.78 13.86
CA LYS A 189 -8.18 -32.01 13.62
C LYS A 189 -6.71 -31.95 14.07
N ILE A 190 -6.14 -30.74 14.25
CA ILE A 190 -4.76 -30.52 14.71
C ILE A 190 -4.80 -29.68 15.98
N HIS A 191 -4.49 -30.30 17.11
CA HIS A 191 -4.48 -29.68 18.42
C HIS A 191 -3.23 -30.07 19.21
N VAL A 192 -2.57 -29.10 19.80
CA VAL A 192 -1.45 -29.30 20.73
C VAL A 192 -1.94 -28.95 22.12
N CYS A 193 -1.96 -29.94 23.02
CA CYS A 193 -2.32 -29.72 24.42
C CYS A 193 -1.36 -28.75 25.06
N GLU A 194 -1.88 -27.82 25.89
CA GLU A 194 -1.09 -26.77 26.53
C GLU A 194 -0.39 -25.81 25.56
N GLY A 195 -0.72 -25.91 24.26
CA GLY A 195 -0.19 -25.03 23.24
C GLY A 195 -0.86 -23.65 23.25
N ARG A 196 -0.13 -22.69 22.73
CA ARG A 196 -0.64 -21.35 22.39
C ARG A 196 -0.76 -21.19 20.89
N TRP A 197 -1.66 -20.32 20.45
CA TRP A 197 -1.70 -19.89 19.05
C TRP A 197 -0.56 -18.93 18.78
N CYS A 198 0.30 -19.26 17.82
CA CYS A 198 1.37 -18.37 17.37
C CYS A 198 0.86 -17.45 16.26
N LEU A 199 0.85 -16.14 16.51
CA LEU A 199 0.41 -15.14 15.53
C LEU A 199 1.34 -15.05 14.32
N ASN A 200 2.64 -15.37 14.49
CA ASN A 200 3.62 -15.27 13.41
C ASN A 200 3.50 -16.42 12.39
N CYS A 201 3.33 -17.66 12.84
CA CYS A 201 3.22 -18.81 11.94
C CYS A 201 1.78 -19.30 11.74
N SER A 202 0.80 -18.70 12.44
CA SER A 202 -0.62 -19.08 12.38
C SER A 202 -0.84 -20.58 12.63
N LYS A 203 -0.16 -21.14 13.65
CA LYS A 203 -0.26 -22.53 14.08
C LYS A 203 -0.48 -22.62 15.59
N SER A 204 -1.13 -23.72 16.03
CA SER A 204 -1.12 -24.10 17.46
C SER A 204 0.23 -24.77 17.76
N VAL A 205 0.96 -24.24 18.73
CA VAL A 205 2.35 -24.63 19.02
C VAL A 205 2.54 -24.81 20.53
N ASN A 206 3.58 -25.54 20.95
CA ASN A 206 3.93 -25.70 22.34
C ASN A 206 4.46 -24.38 22.96
N MET A 207 4.59 -24.32 24.28
CA MET A 207 5.05 -23.12 25.00
C MET A 207 6.50 -22.74 24.68
N GLU A 208 7.34 -23.70 24.30
CA GLU A 208 8.74 -23.50 23.94
C GLU A 208 8.96 -23.08 22.49
N HIS A 209 7.87 -22.92 21.73
CA HIS A 209 7.95 -22.58 20.29
C HIS A 209 8.68 -21.26 20.03
N LYS A 210 9.75 -21.35 19.29
CA LYS A 210 10.62 -20.24 18.87
C LYS A 210 10.32 -19.84 17.43
N CYS A 211 9.15 -19.30 17.16
CA CYS A 211 8.65 -18.96 15.83
C CYS A 211 9.54 -17.98 15.06
N PHE A 212 10.27 -17.14 15.77
CA PHE A 212 11.22 -16.20 15.19
C PHE A 212 12.44 -16.86 14.56
N ILE A 213 12.63 -18.17 14.77
CA ILE A 213 13.74 -18.97 14.23
C ILE A 213 13.29 -19.82 13.02
N LEU A 214 12.11 -19.56 12.45
CA LEU A 214 11.66 -20.32 11.25
C LEU A 214 12.65 -20.14 10.10
N THR A 215 13.02 -21.26 9.47
CA THR A 215 13.85 -21.25 8.27
C THR A 215 13.15 -20.58 7.09
N GLN A 216 13.91 -20.14 6.09
CA GLN A 216 13.35 -19.52 4.90
C GLN A 216 12.35 -20.44 4.17
N GLU A 217 12.66 -21.76 4.11
CA GLU A 217 11.79 -22.78 3.50
C GLU A 217 10.44 -22.93 4.21
N GLU A 218 10.43 -22.90 5.54
CA GLU A 218 9.20 -22.97 6.34
C GLU A 218 8.36 -21.70 6.17
N ARG A 219 9.00 -20.54 5.99
CA ARG A 219 8.33 -19.28 5.68
C ARG A 219 7.69 -19.29 4.31
N GLU A 220 8.37 -19.78 3.29
CA GLU A 220 7.83 -19.89 1.94
C GLU A 220 6.66 -20.87 1.88
N LYS A 221 6.72 -21.98 2.62
CA LYS A 221 5.59 -22.90 2.78
C LYS A 221 4.40 -22.25 3.52
N SER A 222 4.66 -21.36 4.47
CA SER A 222 3.61 -20.60 5.18
C SER A 222 3.04 -19.43 4.36
N LYS A 223 3.85 -18.80 3.49
CA LYS A 223 3.44 -17.70 2.60
C LYS A 223 2.58 -18.14 1.42
N LYS A 224 2.67 -19.39 0.96
CA LYS A 224 1.77 -19.94 -0.07
C LYS A 224 0.29 -19.94 0.35
N ARG A 225 -0.03 -19.59 1.60
CA ARG A 225 -1.39 -19.44 2.13
C ARG A 225 -1.90 -18.00 2.24
N THR A 226 -1.09 -16.99 1.95
CA THR A 226 -1.53 -15.60 1.91
C THR A 226 -1.17 -14.99 0.57
N VAL A 227 -2.18 -14.52 -0.16
CA VAL A 227 -2.11 -13.83 -1.47
C VAL A 227 -1.22 -12.56 -1.46
N ALA A 228 -0.62 -12.23 -0.31
CA ALA A 228 0.32 -11.11 -0.14
C ALA A 228 1.75 -11.39 -0.65
N GLY A 229 2.03 -12.59 -1.19
CA GLY A 229 3.37 -12.98 -1.68
C GLY A 229 3.74 -12.42 -3.06
N GLU A 230 2.77 -11.96 -3.86
CA GLU A 230 3.03 -11.55 -5.25
C GLU A 230 3.50 -10.10 -5.42
N ILE A 231 3.38 -9.26 -4.41
CA ILE A 231 3.67 -7.82 -4.53
C ILE A 231 5.17 -7.49 -4.53
N LYS A 232 6.03 -8.35 -3.97
CA LYS A 232 7.45 -8.02 -3.73
C LYS A 232 8.39 -8.23 -4.93
N ASN A 233 7.97 -8.95 -5.96
CA ASN A 233 8.82 -9.22 -7.15
C ASN A 233 8.70 -8.17 -8.27
N HIS A 234 8.06 -7.03 -8.01
CA HIS A 234 7.77 -6.03 -9.05
C HIS A 234 8.63 -4.77 -8.98
N ILE A 235 9.41 -4.55 -7.90
CA ILE A 235 10.33 -3.40 -7.85
C ILE A 235 11.52 -3.72 -8.76
N LYS A 236 11.70 -2.91 -9.80
CA LYS A 236 12.75 -3.10 -10.83
C LYS A 236 13.63 -1.88 -11.00
N VAL A 237 13.43 -0.85 -10.21
CA VAL A 237 14.10 0.44 -10.35
C VAL A 237 14.51 0.97 -8.98
N TYR A 238 15.69 1.56 -8.89
CA TYR A 238 16.11 2.40 -7.77
C TYR A 238 16.21 3.85 -8.22
N ILE A 239 15.82 4.77 -7.34
CA ILE A 239 15.92 6.22 -7.54
C ILE A 239 16.66 6.79 -6.33
N PHE A 240 17.81 7.37 -6.54
CA PHE A 240 18.61 8.05 -5.51
C PHE A 240 18.43 9.55 -5.69
N PHE A 241 18.10 10.29 -4.65
CA PHE A 241 17.83 11.72 -4.77
C PHE A 241 18.30 12.51 -3.55
N ASP A 242 18.54 13.78 -3.77
CA ASP A 242 18.93 14.74 -2.75
C ASP A 242 18.31 16.12 -3.03
N TYR A 243 18.02 16.86 -1.96
CA TYR A 243 17.39 18.17 -1.99
C TYR A 243 18.36 19.25 -1.55
N GLU A 244 18.45 20.30 -2.36
CA GLU A 244 19.01 21.59 -1.93
C GLU A 244 17.89 22.60 -1.71
N SER A 245 18.03 23.44 -0.69
CA SER A 245 17.05 24.47 -0.40
C SER A 245 17.67 25.79 -0.02
N MET A 246 17.01 26.87 -0.39
CA MET A 246 17.31 28.22 0.08
C MET A 246 16.52 28.50 1.36
N ASN A 247 17.07 29.35 2.22
CA ASN A 247 16.39 29.84 3.41
C ASN A 247 15.72 31.19 3.08
N VAL A 248 14.41 31.22 3.23
CA VAL A 248 13.61 32.44 3.07
C VAL A 248 12.82 32.65 4.36
N ASP A 249 13.15 33.69 5.12
CA ASP A 249 12.50 34.01 6.40
C ASP A 249 12.41 32.84 7.39
N GLY A 250 13.46 32.02 7.43
CA GLY A 250 13.52 30.84 8.30
C GLY A 250 12.81 29.58 7.74
N LEU A 251 12.24 29.67 6.54
CA LEU A 251 11.64 28.54 5.84
C LEU A 251 12.61 27.98 4.79
N HIS A 252 12.76 26.67 4.78
CA HIS A 252 13.51 25.97 3.73
C HIS A 252 12.62 25.76 2.51
N ILE A 253 13.02 26.36 1.37
CA ILE A 253 12.33 26.25 0.08
C ILE A 253 13.25 25.50 -0.88
N PRO A 254 12.87 24.28 -1.34
CA PRO A 254 13.67 23.55 -2.33
C PRO A 254 13.87 24.34 -3.62
N ASN A 255 15.11 24.46 -4.05
CA ASN A 255 15.50 25.21 -5.26
C ASN A 255 16.33 24.38 -6.24
N LEU A 256 16.79 23.19 -5.83
CA LEU A 256 17.35 22.17 -6.70
C LEU A 256 17.10 20.80 -6.10
N ILE A 257 16.63 19.88 -6.92
CA ILE A 257 16.56 18.45 -6.58
C ILE A 257 17.21 17.66 -7.71
N ILE A 258 18.13 16.77 -7.38
CA ILE A 258 18.71 15.85 -8.35
C ILE A 258 18.29 14.43 -8.01
N ALA A 259 17.88 13.69 -9.04
CA ALA A 259 17.50 12.29 -8.92
C ALA A 259 18.27 11.44 -9.94
N ASP A 260 18.80 10.32 -9.48
CA ASP A 260 19.47 9.33 -10.30
C ASP A 260 18.66 8.04 -10.35
N LYS A 261 18.08 7.74 -11.52
CA LYS A 261 17.23 6.58 -11.76
C LYS A 261 18.03 5.44 -12.40
N MET A 262 17.94 4.24 -11.81
CA MET A 262 18.60 3.03 -12.30
C MET A 262 17.63 1.84 -12.32
N CYS A 263 17.50 1.15 -13.44
CA CYS A 263 16.86 -0.15 -13.50
C CYS A 263 17.81 -1.25 -12.99
N PHE A 264 17.29 -2.44 -12.69
CA PHE A 264 18.11 -3.53 -12.15
C PHE A 264 19.20 -4.00 -13.11
N ASP A 265 18.97 -3.95 -14.43
CA ASP A 265 20.00 -4.28 -15.41
C ASP A 265 21.19 -3.30 -15.35
N CYS A 266 20.91 -2.00 -15.12
CA CYS A 266 21.95 -1.00 -14.87
C CYS A 266 22.64 -1.18 -13.54
N ILE A 267 21.89 -1.59 -12.48
CA ILE A 267 22.43 -1.86 -11.14
C ILE A 267 23.35 -3.09 -11.16
N ASP A 268 22.96 -4.15 -11.86
CA ASP A 268 23.75 -5.39 -11.91
C ASP A 268 25.04 -5.24 -12.74
N ARG A 269 25.06 -4.33 -13.73
CA ARG A 269 26.25 -3.94 -14.50
C ARG A 269 27.09 -2.85 -13.83
N TRP A 270 26.54 -2.21 -12.78
CA TRP A 270 27.16 -1.07 -12.15
C TRP A 270 28.54 -1.40 -11.54
N LYS A 271 29.49 -0.53 -11.77
CA LYS A 271 30.78 -0.48 -11.10
C LYS A 271 31.09 0.95 -10.71
N VAL A 272 31.86 1.11 -9.64
CA VAL A 272 32.31 2.41 -9.17
C VAL A 272 33.16 3.07 -10.26
N ASN A 273 32.92 4.36 -10.53
CA ASN A 273 33.69 5.18 -11.47
C ASN A 273 33.57 4.81 -12.97
N GLU A 274 32.64 3.91 -13.34
CA GLU A 274 32.35 3.67 -14.76
C GLU A 274 31.22 4.62 -15.27
N VAL A 275 31.43 5.16 -16.48
CA VAL A 275 30.44 5.95 -17.18
C VAL A 275 29.29 5.04 -17.60
N ARG A 276 28.06 5.47 -17.38
CA ARG A 276 26.87 4.71 -17.79
C ARG A 276 26.70 4.67 -19.28
N GLU A 277 26.41 3.48 -19.77
CA GLU A 277 25.89 3.31 -21.13
C GLU A 277 24.41 3.75 -21.21
N THR A 278 23.95 4.07 -22.39
CA THR A 278 22.55 4.38 -22.68
C THR A 278 21.64 3.20 -22.29
N CYS A 279 20.51 3.48 -21.69
CA CYS A 279 19.57 2.47 -21.21
C CYS A 279 18.16 2.73 -21.77
N GLU A 280 17.56 1.70 -22.40
CA GLU A 280 16.20 1.75 -22.94
C GLU A 280 15.12 2.03 -21.87
N SER A 281 15.42 1.76 -20.59
CA SER A 281 14.49 1.98 -19.48
C SER A 281 14.46 3.43 -18.99
N ASN A 282 14.98 4.38 -19.75
CA ASN A 282 15.07 5.79 -19.36
C ASN A 282 15.75 5.99 -17.99
N CYS A 283 16.89 5.33 -17.79
CA CYS A 283 17.77 5.54 -16.63
C CYS A 283 18.63 6.78 -16.86
N GLY A 284 18.98 7.48 -15.80
CA GLY A 284 19.81 8.67 -15.90
C GLY A 284 19.61 9.63 -14.74
N ILE A 285 20.24 10.79 -14.87
CA ILE A 285 20.17 11.89 -13.92
C ILE A 285 19.09 12.86 -14.40
N PHE A 286 18.21 13.23 -13.48
CA PHE A 286 17.14 14.19 -13.66
C PHE A 286 17.32 15.31 -12.63
N ASN A 287 17.04 16.54 -13.03
CA ASN A 287 17.12 17.70 -12.15
C ASN A 287 15.82 18.52 -12.21
N PHE A 288 15.44 19.06 -11.06
CA PHE A 288 14.20 19.80 -10.85
C PHE A 288 14.49 21.07 -10.05
N ASN A 289 13.83 22.17 -10.39
CA ASN A 289 14.05 23.46 -9.75
C ASN A 289 13.08 23.73 -8.58
N ASN A 290 12.11 22.87 -8.38
CA ASN A 290 11.14 23.00 -7.29
C ASN A 290 10.59 21.62 -6.87
N ASN A 291 9.96 21.62 -5.67
CA ASN A 291 9.42 20.42 -5.06
C ASN A 291 8.26 19.79 -5.86
N ASP A 292 7.41 20.62 -6.46
CA ASP A 292 6.19 20.12 -7.12
C ASP A 292 6.51 19.35 -8.39
N GLU A 293 7.43 19.85 -9.21
CA GLU A 293 7.94 19.16 -10.39
C GLU A 293 8.58 17.81 -10.03
N PHE A 294 9.44 17.81 -9.00
CA PHE A 294 10.08 16.57 -8.55
C PHE A 294 9.07 15.57 -8.00
N CYS A 295 8.18 15.98 -7.10
CA CYS A 295 7.19 15.09 -6.51
C CYS A 295 6.21 14.54 -7.58
N TYR A 296 5.78 15.38 -8.51
CA TYR A 296 4.96 14.93 -9.62
C TYR A 296 5.68 13.85 -10.44
N TRP A 297 6.92 14.12 -10.86
CA TRP A 297 7.74 13.15 -11.58
C TRP A 297 7.99 11.87 -10.76
N LEU A 298 8.30 12.01 -9.46
CA LEU A 298 8.60 10.88 -8.59
C LEU A 298 7.39 9.95 -8.43
N LEU A 299 6.19 10.52 -8.25
CA LEU A 299 4.95 9.77 -8.05
C LEU A 299 4.40 9.13 -9.33
N GLU A 300 4.77 9.65 -10.51
CA GLU A 300 4.47 9.03 -11.81
C GLU A 300 5.32 7.78 -12.09
N GLN A 301 6.48 7.63 -11.42
CA GLN A 301 7.30 6.44 -11.55
C GLN A 301 6.60 5.22 -10.94
N LYS A 302 6.89 4.03 -11.48
CA LYS A 302 6.26 2.77 -11.04
C LYS A 302 7.30 1.73 -10.65
N ASN A 303 6.95 0.89 -9.67
CA ASN A 303 7.76 -0.27 -9.26
C ASN A 303 9.19 0.09 -8.85
N TYR A 304 9.36 1.07 -7.98
CA TYR A 304 10.67 1.53 -7.55
C TYR A 304 10.85 1.63 -6.03
N THR A 305 12.11 1.62 -5.60
CA THR A 305 12.54 2.07 -4.26
C THR A 305 13.31 3.38 -4.41
N GLY A 306 12.85 4.43 -3.75
CA GLY A 306 13.51 5.73 -3.68
C GLY A 306 14.35 5.84 -2.41
N PHE A 307 15.54 6.45 -2.53
CA PHE A 307 16.52 6.64 -1.47
C PHE A 307 16.91 8.09 -1.34
N ALA A 308 16.82 8.61 -0.12
CA ALA A 308 17.52 9.83 0.28
C ALA A 308 18.38 9.55 1.51
N HIS A 309 19.33 10.42 1.82
CA HIS A 309 20.13 10.32 3.02
C HIS A 309 19.63 11.32 4.06
N ASN A 310 19.10 10.83 5.18
CA ASN A 310 18.37 11.59 6.18
C ASN A 310 16.95 12.00 5.76
N LEU A 311 16.31 11.20 4.91
CA LEU A 311 14.89 11.33 4.51
C LEU A 311 13.99 11.66 5.71
N LYS A 312 14.26 11.04 6.87
CA LYS A 312 13.50 11.15 8.11
C LYS A 312 13.44 12.55 8.72
N ALA A 313 14.41 13.42 8.42
CA ALA A 313 14.55 14.72 9.07
C ALA A 313 14.51 15.89 8.08
N TYR A 314 14.59 15.63 6.77
CA TYR A 314 14.66 16.70 5.77
C TYR A 314 13.83 16.38 4.51
N ASP A 315 14.36 15.65 3.54
CA ASP A 315 13.74 15.43 2.23
C ASP A 315 12.31 14.88 2.33
N GLY A 316 12.08 13.98 3.27
CA GLY A 316 10.77 13.36 3.47
C GLY A 316 9.68 14.36 3.89
N ILE A 317 10.05 15.48 4.48
CA ILE A 317 9.09 16.52 4.90
C ILE A 317 8.49 17.20 3.67
N PHE A 318 9.31 17.52 2.66
CA PHE A 318 8.86 18.13 1.41
C PHE A 318 7.95 17.19 0.61
N ILE A 319 8.32 15.92 0.53
CA ILE A 319 7.50 14.90 -0.15
C ILE A 319 6.18 14.69 0.60
N MET A 320 6.21 14.59 1.94
CA MET A 320 4.99 14.45 2.74
C MET A 320 4.06 15.64 2.62
N LYS A 321 4.60 16.87 2.60
CA LYS A 321 3.82 18.07 2.36
C LYS A 321 3.10 18.00 1.02
N TYR A 322 3.83 17.65 -0.05
CA TYR A 322 3.24 17.50 -1.38
C TYR A 322 2.11 16.44 -1.41
N ILE A 323 2.33 15.28 -0.77
CA ILE A 323 1.32 14.20 -0.69
C ILE A 323 0.05 14.65 0.05
N VAL A 324 0.19 15.50 1.07
CA VAL A 324 -0.95 16.03 1.83
C VAL A 324 -1.72 17.10 1.04
N ASP A 325 -0.99 17.94 0.32
CA ASP A 325 -1.57 19.10 -0.39
C ASP A 325 -2.15 18.71 -1.77
N ASN A 326 -1.78 17.56 -2.32
CA ASN A 326 -2.17 17.12 -3.66
C ASN A 326 -2.84 15.75 -3.67
N PRO A 327 -3.83 15.52 -4.55
CA PRO A 327 -4.42 14.20 -4.71
C PRO A 327 -3.38 13.22 -5.28
N LEU A 328 -3.23 12.08 -4.63
CA LEU A 328 -2.37 11.01 -5.14
C LEU A 328 -2.93 10.42 -6.44
N PRO A 329 -2.08 9.95 -7.36
CA PRO A 329 -2.51 9.28 -8.59
C PRO A 329 -3.21 7.93 -8.35
N THR A 330 -3.43 7.56 -7.11
CA THR A 330 -4.02 6.28 -6.67
C THR A 330 -5.02 6.51 -5.54
N ASP A 331 -6.04 5.65 -5.46
CA ASP A 331 -7.03 5.64 -4.38
C ASP A 331 -6.49 5.03 -3.06
N SER A 332 -5.26 4.52 -3.07
CA SER A 332 -4.65 3.88 -1.89
C SER A 332 -3.92 4.91 -1.03
N LEU A 333 -4.21 4.92 0.27
CA LEU A 333 -3.48 5.74 1.23
C LEU A 333 -2.05 5.22 1.42
N PRO A 334 -1.05 6.12 1.51
CA PRO A 334 0.32 5.73 1.79
C PRO A 334 0.43 5.10 3.18
N LYS A 335 1.17 4.00 3.25
CA LYS A 335 1.58 3.40 4.53
C LYS A 335 2.86 4.10 5.00
N ILE A 336 2.74 4.86 6.06
CA ILE A 336 3.86 5.59 6.67
C ILE A 336 4.36 4.80 7.87
N VAL A 337 5.66 4.52 7.91
CA VAL A 337 6.33 3.89 9.06
C VAL A 337 7.11 4.96 9.79
N LEU A 338 6.78 5.15 11.07
CA LEU A 338 7.44 6.12 11.95
C LEU A 338 8.17 5.41 13.09
N ASN A 339 9.27 6.02 13.53
CA ASN A 339 9.91 5.72 14.82
C ASN A 339 9.89 7.00 15.67
N GLY A 340 8.94 7.07 16.61
CA GLY A 340 8.54 8.33 17.22
C GLY A 340 8.00 9.30 16.15
N LEU A 341 8.61 10.48 16.04
CA LEU A 341 8.27 11.47 15.01
C LEU A 341 9.13 11.36 13.74
N LYS A 342 10.07 10.40 13.68
CA LYS A 342 10.99 10.26 12.55
C LYS A 342 10.41 9.33 11.50
N LEU A 343 10.33 9.81 10.26
CA LEU A 343 9.87 9.07 9.10
C LEU A 343 10.89 7.97 8.74
N MET A 344 10.48 6.71 8.77
CA MET A 344 11.33 5.57 8.44
C MET A 344 11.14 5.09 7.00
N SER A 345 9.89 5.03 6.54
CA SER A 345 9.53 4.74 5.14
C SER A 345 8.14 5.25 4.79
N ILE A 346 7.95 5.52 3.50
CA ILE A 346 6.64 5.76 2.87
C ILE A 346 6.45 4.64 1.85
N GLU A 347 5.34 3.90 1.97
CA GLU A 347 5.02 2.82 1.04
C GLU A 347 3.59 3.00 0.52
N PHE A 348 3.40 3.00 -0.79
CA PHE A 348 2.08 2.95 -1.41
C PHE A 348 2.15 2.24 -2.76
N GLU A 349 1.17 1.37 -3.04
CA GLU A 349 1.20 0.47 -4.19
C GLU A 349 2.53 -0.28 -4.33
N LYS A 350 3.32 0.06 -5.37
CA LYS A 350 4.62 -0.54 -5.67
C LYS A 350 5.76 0.49 -5.56
N ILE A 351 5.54 1.54 -4.79
CA ILE A 351 6.49 2.60 -4.49
C ILE A 351 6.92 2.45 -3.03
N LYS A 352 8.21 2.52 -2.79
CA LYS A 352 8.81 2.50 -1.46
C LYS A 352 9.87 3.57 -1.36
N LEU A 353 9.68 4.55 -0.47
CA LEU A 353 10.70 5.55 -0.14
C LEU A 353 11.33 5.19 1.20
N ILE A 354 12.64 5.15 1.29
CA ILE A 354 13.40 4.77 2.49
C ILE A 354 14.58 5.70 2.74
N ASP A 355 14.89 5.85 4.02
CA ASP A 355 16.09 6.57 4.46
C ASP A 355 17.31 5.64 4.42
N SER A 356 18.32 5.96 3.62
CA SER A 356 19.57 5.19 3.56
C SER A 356 20.30 5.16 4.91
N HIS A 357 20.14 6.20 5.75
CA HIS A 357 20.69 6.26 7.10
C HIS A 357 20.15 5.15 8.03
N ASN A 358 18.99 4.55 7.73
CA ASN A 358 18.46 3.41 8.48
C ASN A 358 19.28 2.13 8.27
N PHE A 359 20.05 2.05 7.19
CA PHE A 359 20.90 0.92 6.83
C PHE A 359 22.38 1.24 7.04
N ILE A 360 22.78 2.47 6.71
CA ILE A 360 24.15 2.96 6.77
C ILE A 360 24.17 4.17 7.73
N PRO A 361 24.23 3.93 9.06
CA PRO A 361 24.02 4.97 10.08
C PRO A 361 25.28 5.82 10.29
N MET A 362 25.73 6.52 9.25
CA MET A 362 26.85 7.46 9.29
C MET A 362 26.57 8.64 8.35
N PRO A 363 27.23 9.80 8.54
CA PRO A 363 27.11 10.93 7.60
C PRO A 363 27.55 10.54 6.18
N LEU A 364 26.90 11.13 5.18
CA LEU A 364 27.18 10.88 3.75
C LEU A 364 28.66 11.13 3.40
N SER A 365 29.27 12.16 4.02
CA SER A 365 30.70 12.48 3.85
C SER A 365 31.68 11.36 4.22
N LYS A 366 31.25 10.36 5.00
CA LYS A 366 32.07 9.19 5.37
C LYS A 366 31.95 8.02 4.40
N PHE A 367 30.96 8.02 3.50
CA PHE A 367 30.75 6.93 2.54
C PHE A 367 31.97 6.69 1.66
N PRO A 368 32.59 7.73 1.04
CA PRO A 368 33.76 7.51 0.17
C PRO A 368 34.86 6.73 0.87
N LYS A 369 35.25 7.12 2.08
CA LYS A 369 36.25 6.42 2.86
C LYS A 369 35.82 5.02 3.28
N THR A 370 34.56 4.84 3.68
CA THR A 370 34.04 3.55 4.19
C THR A 370 33.95 2.50 3.09
N PHE A 371 33.54 2.90 1.89
CA PHE A 371 33.36 1.99 0.75
C PHE A 371 34.53 2.00 -0.23
N GLY A 372 35.60 2.79 0.03
CA GLY A 372 36.80 2.82 -0.78
C GLY A 372 36.68 3.61 -2.10
N PHE A 373 35.84 4.65 -2.12
CA PHE A 373 35.69 5.54 -3.31
C PHE A 373 36.82 6.58 -3.29
N THR A 374 37.85 6.38 -4.06
CA THR A 374 39.07 7.25 -4.03
C THR A 374 38.83 8.59 -4.72
N GLU A 375 37.91 8.67 -5.68
CA GLU A 375 37.70 9.84 -6.54
C GLU A 375 36.46 10.67 -6.14
N LEU A 376 35.61 10.13 -5.26
CA LEU A 376 34.40 10.83 -4.79
C LEU A 376 34.67 11.46 -3.42
N HIS A 377 34.49 12.75 -3.32
CA HIS A 377 34.54 13.49 -2.08
C HIS A 377 33.34 14.41 -1.99
N LYS A 378 32.69 14.47 -0.81
CA LYS A 378 31.66 15.46 -0.57
C LYS A 378 32.29 16.86 -0.71
N GLY A 379 31.75 17.65 -1.64
CA GLY A 379 32.18 19.02 -1.88
C GLY A 379 31.84 19.98 -0.71
N TYR A 380 32.29 21.22 -0.83
CA TYR A 380 31.89 22.31 0.03
C TYR A 380 30.98 23.25 -0.78
N PHE A 381 29.84 23.62 -0.20
CA PHE A 381 28.93 24.60 -0.78
C PHE A 381 28.59 25.67 0.26
N PRO A 382 28.50 26.96 -0.13
CA PRO A 382 28.18 28.04 0.79
C PRO A 382 26.66 28.10 1.07
N HIS A 383 26.15 27.20 1.92
CA HIS A 383 24.72 27.07 2.19
C HIS A 383 24.05 28.35 2.69
N HIS A 384 24.77 29.20 3.46
CA HIS A 384 24.26 30.50 3.89
C HIS A 384 24.22 31.56 2.77
N PHE A 385 24.84 31.28 1.63
CA PHE A 385 24.80 32.09 0.41
C PHE A 385 23.64 31.69 -0.51
N ASN A 386 22.97 30.57 -0.22
CA ASN A 386 21.82 30.10 -0.96
C ASN A 386 20.56 30.86 -0.55
N THR A 387 20.41 32.06 -1.11
CA THR A 387 19.29 32.98 -0.88
C THR A 387 18.63 33.36 -2.21
N PRO A 388 17.38 33.88 -2.20
CA PRO A 388 16.69 34.29 -3.42
C PRO A 388 17.48 35.28 -4.26
N GLU A 389 18.23 36.18 -3.61
CA GLU A 389 18.99 37.25 -4.26
C GLU A 389 20.17 36.73 -5.06
N ASN A 390 20.74 35.59 -4.65
CA ASN A 390 21.95 35.04 -5.25
C ASN A 390 21.63 33.98 -6.33
N GLN A 391 20.36 33.60 -6.47
CA GLN A 391 19.95 32.65 -7.52
C GLN A 391 20.33 33.16 -8.91
N HIS A 392 20.82 32.25 -9.73
CA HIS A 392 21.19 32.49 -11.14
C HIS A 392 22.26 33.56 -11.38
N LYS A 393 23.03 33.94 -10.34
CA LYS A 393 24.10 34.95 -10.47
C LYS A 393 25.47 34.30 -10.66
N ILE A 394 26.33 35.06 -11.29
CA ILE A 394 27.74 34.76 -11.45
C ILE A 394 28.52 35.83 -10.68
N PHE A 395 29.50 35.41 -9.88
CA PHE A 395 30.31 36.27 -9.03
C PHE A 395 31.79 36.12 -9.45
N ASP A 396 32.53 37.20 -9.36
CA ASP A 396 33.95 37.25 -9.75
C ASP A 396 34.88 36.47 -8.82
N SER A 397 34.38 36.05 -7.65
CA SER A 397 35.11 35.26 -6.68
C SER A 397 34.19 34.35 -5.88
N TYR A 398 34.77 33.32 -5.27
CA TYR A 398 34.04 32.46 -4.33
C TYR A 398 33.55 33.21 -3.11
N PRO A 399 32.35 32.91 -2.58
CA PRO A 399 31.81 33.50 -1.36
C PRO A 399 32.74 33.35 -0.17
N SER A 400 32.72 34.33 0.77
CA SER A 400 33.58 34.29 1.96
C SER A 400 33.30 33.06 2.85
N ILE A 401 34.31 32.68 3.65
CA ILE A 401 34.30 31.46 4.46
C ILE A 401 33.10 31.34 5.40
N GLU A 402 32.57 32.48 5.86
CA GLU A 402 31.43 32.52 6.78
C GLU A 402 30.14 31.93 6.17
N TYR A 403 29.96 32.01 4.85
CA TYR A 403 28.81 31.44 4.17
C TYR A 403 28.82 29.91 4.12
N TYR A 404 29.97 29.28 4.46
CA TYR A 404 30.11 27.82 4.48
C TYR A 404 29.84 27.22 5.87
N GLY A 405 29.53 28.04 6.89
CA GLY A 405 29.28 27.54 8.23
C GLY A 405 30.54 27.00 8.93
N ASP A 406 31.71 27.52 8.63
CA ASP A 406 33.03 27.08 9.10
C ASP A 406 33.14 26.94 10.62
N LYS A 407 32.42 27.81 11.36
CA LYS A 407 32.38 27.84 12.83
C LYS A 407 31.79 26.55 13.45
N PHE A 408 30.99 25.81 12.68
CA PHE A 408 30.34 24.57 13.12
C PHE A 408 31.10 23.32 12.71
N MET A 409 32.20 23.45 11.97
CA MET A 409 33.04 22.34 11.54
C MET A 409 33.96 21.86 12.68
N SER A 410 34.30 20.57 12.67
CA SER A 410 35.38 20.08 13.54
C SER A 410 36.71 20.76 13.18
N VAL A 411 37.66 20.82 14.13
CA VAL A 411 38.98 21.44 13.87
C VAL A 411 39.65 20.85 12.63
N LYS A 412 39.59 19.55 12.45
CA LYS A 412 40.15 18.87 11.27
C LYS A 412 39.40 19.26 9.99
N ASP A 413 38.07 19.14 9.97
CA ASP A 413 37.27 19.41 8.79
C ASP A 413 37.38 20.90 8.39
N ARG A 414 37.49 21.78 9.39
CA ARG A 414 37.74 23.22 9.16
C ARG A 414 39.08 23.48 8.49
N ASN A 415 40.16 22.81 8.93
CA ASN A 415 41.46 22.96 8.29
C ASN A 415 41.43 22.42 6.84
N ASP A 416 40.81 21.30 6.60
CA ASP A 416 40.67 20.73 5.26
C ASP A 416 39.85 21.68 4.36
N PHE A 417 38.77 22.28 4.89
CA PHE A 417 37.95 23.29 4.23
C PHE A 417 38.77 24.55 3.89
N LEU A 418 39.50 25.11 4.86
CA LEU A 418 40.29 26.32 4.62
C LEU A 418 41.35 26.12 3.55
N ASN A 419 42.04 24.95 3.57
CA ASN A 419 42.98 24.57 2.53
C ASN A 419 42.34 24.42 1.15
N TRP A 420 41.09 23.91 1.09
CA TRP A 420 40.33 23.86 -0.14
C TRP A 420 39.94 25.24 -0.61
N HIS A 421 39.34 26.07 0.27
CA HIS A 421 38.86 27.40 -0.06
C HIS A 421 39.96 28.32 -0.57
N ALA A 422 41.15 28.29 0.06
CA ALA A 422 42.32 29.06 -0.37
C ALA A 422 42.82 28.73 -1.78
N LYS A 423 42.44 27.57 -2.33
CA LYS A 423 42.78 27.14 -3.69
C LYS A 423 41.72 27.55 -4.71
N GLN A 424 40.55 28.02 -4.25
CA GLN A 424 39.49 28.43 -5.14
C GLN A 424 39.79 29.85 -5.67
N ASN A 425 40.14 29.92 -6.94
CA ASN A 425 40.42 31.18 -7.63
C ASN A 425 39.55 31.23 -8.89
N GLY A 426 38.84 32.35 -9.09
CA GLY A 426 38.05 32.59 -10.28
C GLY A 426 36.55 32.77 -10.03
N ILE A 427 35.82 32.65 -11.08
CA ILE A 427 34.37 32.92 -11.12
C ILE A 427 33.60 31.87 -10.35
N PHE A 428 32.66 32.30 -9.50
CA PHE A 428 31.68 31.43 -8.84
C PHE A 428 30.33 31.54 -9.57
N ASN A 429 30.01 30.53 -10.37
CA ASN A 429 28.67 30.39 -10.98
C ASN A 429 27.75 29.66 -10.00
N PHE A 430 26.80 30.35 -9.39
CA PHE A 430 25.96 29.81 -8.34
C PHE A 430 25.25 28.51 -8.77
N ASN A 431 24.61 28.49 -9.93
CA ASN A 431 23.85 27.35 -10.40
C ASN A 431 24.74 26.12 -10.72
N GLU A 432 25.89 26.37 -11.32
CA GLU A 432 26.84 25.29 -11.62
C GLU A 432 27.41 24.67 -10.36
N GLU A 433 27.77 25.48 -9.37
CA GLU A 433 28.34 24.99 -8.11
C GLU A 433 27.28 24.29 -7.26
N LEU A 434 26.03 24.79 -7.20
CA LEU A 434 24.90 24.14 -6.56
C LEU A 434 24.61 22.78 -7.22
N TYR A 435 24.58 22.74 -8.55
CA TYR A 435 24.35 21.51 -9.31
C TYR A 435 25.45 20.47 -9.05
N LYS A 436 26.72 20.87 -9.14
CA LYS A 436 27.88 19.98 -8.90
C LYS A 436 27.84 19.41 -7.48
N TYR A 437 27.50 20.25 -6.50
CA TYR A 437 27.40 19.85 -5.11
C TYR A 437 26.30 18.82 -4.89
N CYS A 438 25.07 19.10 -5.30
CA CYS A 438 23.93 18.18 -5.18
C CYS A 438 24.15 16.88 -5.96
N LEU A 439 24.70 16.97 -7.18
CA LEU A 439 25.03 15.78 -7.99
C LEU A 439 26.04 14.89 -7.28
N SER A 440 27.09 15.49 -6.69
CA SER A 440 28.08 14.74 -5.91
C SER A 440 27.46 14.00 -4.74
N ASP A 441 26.53 14.61 -4.01
CA ASP A 441 25.82 13.97 -2.90
C ASP A 441 24.96 12.79 -3.37
N VAL A 442 24.24 12.94 -4.50
CA VAL A 442 23.47 11.84 -5.12
C VAL A 442 24.38 10.70 -5.59
N GLU A 443 25.54 11.01 -6.16
CA GLU A 443 26.52 10.00 -6.59
C GLU A 443 27.12 9.23 -5.43
N ILE A 444 27.48 9.92 -4.34
CA ILE A 444 27.99 9.30 -3.11
C ILE A 444 26.92 8.40 -2.50
N LEU A 445 25.66 8.89 -2.43
CA LEU A 445 24.52 8.12 -1.94
C LEU A 445 24.29 6.85 -2.75
N ARG A 446 24.21 6.98 -4.08
CA ARG A 446 24.05 5.86 -5.01
C ARG A 446 25.15 4.82 -4.82
N ASN A 447 26.40 5.25 -4.89
CA ASN A 447 27.55 4.35 -4.79
C ASN A 447 27.60 3.65 -3.43
N GLY A 448 27.30 4.35 -2.34
CA GLY A 448 27.24 3.79 -1.00
C GLY A 448 26.12 2.74 -0.86
N CYS A 449 24.93 3.05 -1.31
CA CYS A 449 23.79 2.12 -1.27
C CYS A 449 24.04 0.88 -2.14
N LEU A 450 24.59 1.02 -3.34
CA LEU A 450 24.87 -0.10 -4.23
C LEU A 450 26.01 -0.98 -3.69
N SER A 451 27.06 -0.40 -3.11
CA SER A 451 28.12 -1.14 -2.43
C SER A 451 27.58 -1.91 -1.23
N TYR A 452 26.75 -1.27 -0.40
CA TYR A 452 26.09 -1.93 0.73
C TYR A 452 25.21 -3.09 0.25
N ARG A 453 24.40 -2.87 -0.80
CA ARG A 453 23.58 -3.92 -1.42
C ARG A 453 24.43 -5.11 -1.87
N LYS A 454 25.55 -4.85 -2.56
CA LYS A 454 26.45 -5.88 -3.05
C LYS A 454 27.03 -6.72 -1.90
N ILE A 455 27.55 -6.09 -0.86
CA ILE A 455 28.04 -6.76 0.35
C ILE A 455 26.94 -7.64 0.96
N PHE A 456 25.71 -7.13 1.05
CA PHE A 456 24.60 -7.85 1.65
C PHE A 456 24.16 -9.05 0.82
N LEU A 457 24.13 -8.91 -0.50
CA LEU A 457 23.86 -10.01 -1.43
C LEU A 457 24.90 -11.11 -1.32
N GLU A 458 26.18 -10.75 -1.20
CA GLU A 458 27.31 -11.71 -1.06
C GLU A 458 27.23 -12.47 0.26
N ILE A 459 27.05 -11.78 1.39
CA ILE A 459 26.97 -12.41 2.73
C ILE A 459 25.73 -13.32 2.84
N SER A 460 24.61 -12.92 2.24
CA SER A 460 23.35 -13.67 2.32
C SER A 460 23.20 -14.75 1.25
N LYS A 461 24.22 -14.96 0.39
CA LYS A 461 24.15 -15.85 -0.75
C LYS A 461 23.95 -17.30 -0.32
N LYS A 462 22.78 -17.87 -0.67
CA LYS A 462 22.46 -19.28 -0.48
C LYS A 462 21.92 -19.82 -1.81
N ASN A 463 22.49 -20.91 -2.33
CA ASN A 463 22.11 -21.48 -3.64
C ASN A 463 22.15 -20.46 -4.79
N ASN A 464 23.18 -19.60 -4.83
CA ASN A 464 23.36 -18.51 -5.79
C ASN A 464 22.31 -17.37 -5.74
N ILE A 465 21.44 -17.33 -4.75
CA ILE A 465 20.45 -16.27 -4.54
C ILE A 465 20.82 -15.51 -3.28
N GLY A 466 21.10 -14.21 -3.41
CA GLY A 466 21.32 -13.28 -2.28
C GLY A 466 20.02 -12.57 -1.89
N ILE A 467 20.00 -12.00 -0.69
CA ILE A 467 18.88 -11.21 -0.18
C ILE A 467 19.18 -9.74 -0.41
N ASP A 468 18.35 -9.06 -1.21
CA ASP A 468 18.42 -7.63 -1.34
C ASP A 468 17.79 -6.96 -0.09
N PRO A 469 18.58 -6.23 0.72
CA PRO A 469 18.10 -5.65 1.97
C PRO A 469 17.04 -4.58 1.75
N PHE A 470 17.10 -3.84 0.65
CA PHE A 470 16.24 -2.70 0.39
C PHE A 470 14.83 -3.08 -0.06
N LEU A 471 14.66 -4.27 -0.65
CA LEU A 471 13.34 -4.76 -1.06
C LEU A 471 12.49 -5.22 0.13
N ASN A 472 13.12 -5.83 1.12
CA ASN A 472 12.42 -6.56 2.17
C ASN A 472 12.48 -5.91 3.55
N CYS A 473 13.37 -4.95 3.77
CA CYS A 473 13.65 -4.35 5.06
C CYS A 473 13.55 -2.82 5.02
N VAL A 474 13.49 -2.20 6.18
CA VAL A 474 13.46 -0.73 6.36
C VAL A 474 14.66 -0.27 7.19
N THR A 475 15.34 -1.21 7.87
CA THR A 475 16.48 -0.92 8.76
C THR A 475 17.54 -2.00 8.69
N LEU A 476 18.79 -1.67 9.04
CA LEU A 476 19.87 -2.62 9.19
C LEU A 476 19.54 -3.79 10.14
N PRO A 477 18.99 -3.59 11.35
CA PRO A 477 18.60 -4.71 12.21
C PRO A 477 17.61 -5.66 11.56
N SER A 478 16.63 -5.14 10.81
CA SER A 478 15.65 -5.99 10.11
C SER A 478 16.30 -6.76 8.96
N ALA A 479 17.30 -6.19 8.31
CA ALA A 479 18.06 -6.84 7.25
C ALA A 479 18.95 -7.97 7.82
N CYS A 480 19.68 -7.72 8.89
CA CYS A 480 20.46 -8.75 9.60
C CYS A 480 19.58 -9.90 10.10
N HIS A 481 18.41 -9.56 10.66
CA HIS A 481 17.45 -10.57 11.11
C HIS A 481 16.91 -11.44 9.96
N LEU A 482 16.77 -10.86 8.75
CA LEU A 482 16.35 -11.59 7.57
C LEU A 482 17.39 -12.60 7.08
N ILE A 483 18.70 -12.31 7.21
CA ILE A 483 19.78 -13.25 6.91
C ILE A 483 19.84 -14.38 7.93
N TYR A 484 19.73 -14.03 9.23
CA TYR A 484 19.81 -15.00 10.32
C TYR A 484 18.69 -16.05 10.25
N ARG A 485 17.58 -15.73 9.67
CA ARG A 485 16.42 -16.61 9.48
C ARG A 485 16.53 -17.44 8.21
#